data_ebd82528839ff95042aed5eff6c03287
#
_entry.id   ebd82528839ff95042aed5eff6c03287
#
_cell.length_a   1.000
_cell.length_b   1.000
_cell.length_c   1.000
_cell.angle_alpha   90.00
_cell.angle_beta   90.00
_cell.angle_gamma   90.00
#
_symmetry.space_group_name_H-M   'P 1'
#
loop_
_entity.id
_entity.type
_entity.pdbx_description
1 polymer ?
#
loop_
_entity_poly.entity_id
_entity_poly.type
_entity_poly.pdbx_seq_one_letter_code
_entity_poly.pdbx_strand_id
1 'polypeptide(L)'
;MARPLRCATLTECDGAIPVALCDNGSVHSYRDEGIVLTGHKLGEADRIVTVLTRSHGLVRAVAKGVRRTKSRFGSRLEPFMLVDIQCHVGRNLDIVTQVELIEPFARGIGADFDAYSAASVMAETARSITEAEPVSRPQFLLLVSAVRSLCKGEHPPRLSLDAYLLRAMSVAGWAPSLLDCAQCGAPGPHRAFSAALGGAVCSSCRPSGAALPDTDALDHLAALLTGDWESAEGSDLHDQIDGSKLVSDWASWHLERNIRSLSVLERT
;
A
#
# COMPACT_ATOMS: atom_id res chain seq x y z
N MET A 1 -18.75 19.84 60.12
CA MET A 1 -20.03 19.88 59.36
C MET A 1 -19.69 19.76 57.89
N ALA A 2 -19.74 18.55 57.37
CA ALA A 2 -19.46 18.25 55.96
C ALA A 2 -20.77 18.08 55.20
N ARG A 3 -20.92 18.77 54.06
CA ARG A 3 -22.05 18.59 53.14
C ARG A 3 -21.69 17.58 52.08
N PRO A 4 -22.57 16.64 51.72
CA PRO A 4 -22.32 15.67 50.67
C PRO A 4 -22.62 16.24 49.30
N LEU A 5 -21.74 15.93 48.34
CA LEU A 5 -21.92 16.19 46.92
C LEU A 5 -22.91 15.17 46.32
N ARG A 6 -23.91 15.69 45.64
CA ARG A 6 -24.96 14.91 44.94
C ARG A 6 -24.41 14.31 43.67
N CYS A 7 -24.62 13.01 43.53
CA CYS A 7 -24.46 12.27 42.30
C CYS A 7 -25.58 12.65 41.33
N ALA A 8 -25.25 13.12 40.12
CA ALA A 8 -26.19 13.34 39.03
C ALA A 8 -26.13 12.13 38.08
N THR A 9 -27.29 11.60 37.80
CA THR A 9 -27.63 10.44 37.02
C THR A 9 -27.14 10.54 35.57
N LEU A 10 -26.47 9.49 35.13
CA LEU A 10 -26.07 9.24 33.72
C LEU A 10 -27.29 8.78 32.93
N THR A 11 -27.61 9.49 31.85
CA THR A 11 -28.45 9.01 30.75
C THR A 11 -27.55 8.39 29.72
N GLU A 12 -27.90 7.18 29.31
CA GLU A 12 -27.28 6.38 28.29
C GLU A 12 -27.27 7.11 26.93
N CYS A 13 -26.12 7.14 26.26
CA CYS A 13 -25.98 7.33 24.82
C CYS A 13 -24.87 6.43 24.25
N ASP A 14 -25.24 5.78 23.20
CA ASP A 14 -24.58 4.74 22.41
C ASP A 14 -23.09 4.91 22.08
N GLY A 15 -22.38 3.82 22.24
CA GLY A 15 -21.48 3.26 21.20
C GLY A 15 -20.16 3.92 20.87
N ALA A 16 -19.60 4.82 21.68
CA ALA A 16 -18.24 5.31 21.50
C ALA A 16 -17.37 4.92 22.69
N ILE A 17 -16.33 4.15 22.44
CA ILE A 17 -15.31 3.83 23.44
C ILE A 17 -14.64 5.14 23.84
N PRO A 18 -14.71 5.59 25.09
CA PRO A 18 -14.03 6.82 25.51
C PRO A 18 -12.52 6.54 25.53
N VAL A 19 -11.78 7.26 24.70
CA VAL A 19 -10.34 7.43 24.91
C VAL A 19 -10.18 8.23 26.20
N ALA A 20 -9.90 7.54 27.28
CA ALA A 20 -9.60 8.15 28.57
C ALA A 20 -8.27 8.91 28.44
N LEU A 21 -8.33 10.22 28.39
CA LEU A 21 -7.21 11.12 28.67
C LEU A 21 -6.88 11.03 30.16
N CYS A 22 -5.98 10.12 30.51
CA CYS A 22 -5.30 10.14 31.80
C CYS A 22 -3.91 10.74 31.58
N ASP A 23 -3.80 12.02 31.86
CA ASP A 23 -2.54 12.75 31.94
C ASP A 23 -1.85 12.35 33.25
N ASN A 24 -0.95 11.42 33.21
CA ASN A 24 0.05 11.11 34.23
C ASN A 24 1.20 10.44 33.54
N GLY A 25 2.36 11.10 33.39
CA GLY A 25 3.70 10.61 32.99
C GLY A 25 3.91 9.17 32.48
N SER A 26 2.88 8.53 31.96
CA SER A 26 2.86 7.19 31.44
C SER A 26 3.39 7.22 30.00
N VAL A 27 4.44 6.51 29.84
CA VAL A 27 5.07 6.18 28.58
C VAL A 27 4.01 5.60 27.64
N HIS A 28 3.50 6.41 26.70
CA HIS A 28 2.52 5.94 25.73
C HIS A 28 3.19 4.89 24.84
N SER A 29 2.79 3.65 24.97
CA SER A 29 3.18 2.56 24.07
C SER A 29 1.95 1.95 23.41
N TYR A 30 2.09 1.52 22.18
CA TYR A 30 1.05 0.81 21.44
C TYR A 30 1.64 -0.46 20.79
N ARG A 31 0.77 -1.39 20.45
CA ARG A 31 1.09 -2.62 19.75
C ARG A 31 0.15 -2.76 18.55
N ASP A 32 0.69 -3.13 17.40
CA ASP A 32 -0.08 -3.26 16.18
C ASP A 32 0.55 -4.28 15.22
N GLU A 33 -0.26 -4.81 14.34
CA GLU A 33 0.20 -5.61 13.20
C GLU A 33 0.68 -4.68 12.10
N GLY A 34 1.85 -4.96 11.50
CA GLY A 34 2.43 -4.09 10.47
C GLY A 34 3.32 -4.83 9.49
N ILE A 35 3.37 -4.32 8.25
CA ILE A 35 4.31 -4.77 7.24
C ILE A 35 5.44 -3.76 7.11
N VAL A 36 6.69 -4.24 7.17
CA VAL A 36 7.87 -3.38 7.03
C VAL A 36 8.03 -2.98 5.57
N LEU A 37 7.98 -1.67 5.30
CA LEU A 37 8.14 -1.14 3.93
C LEU A 37 9.59 -0.86 3.60
N THR A 38 10.30 -0.12 4.49
CA THR A 38 11.69 0.27 4.27
C THR A 38 12.48 0.33 5.57
N GLY A 39 13.81 0.28 5.46
CA GLY A 39 14.71 0.46 6.59
C GLY A 39 15.96 1.26 6.20
N HIS A 40 16.22 2.36 6.90
CA HIS A 40 17.39 3.22 6.68
C HIS A 40 18.36 3.14 7.86
N LYS A 41 19.65 3.07 7.55
CA LYS A 41 20.71 3.06 8.58
C LYS A 41 20.67 4.36 9.39
N LEU A 42 20.76 4.23 10.72
CA LEU A 42 20.88 5.35 11.66
C LEU A 42 22.11 5.11 12.54
N GLY A 43 23.16 5.88 12.34
CA GLY A 43 24.43 5.64 13.00
C GLY A 43 25.01 4.24 12.73
N GLU A 44 25.75 3.69 13.69
CA GLU A 44 26.47 2.42 13.51
C GLU A 44 25.60 1.19 13.77
N ALA A 45 24.71 1.24 14.75
CA ALA A 45 24.00 0.08 15.25
C ALA A 45 22.48 0.10 15.04
N ASP A 46 21.90 1.24 14.75
CA ASP A 46 20.47 1.46 14.72
C ASP A 46 19.94 1.52 13.27
N ARG A 47 18.62 1.46 13.14
CA ARG A 47 17.91 1.64 11.87
C ARG A 47 16.61 2.40 12.12
N ILE A 48 16.25 3.31 11.23
CA ILE A 48 14.88 3.83 11.13
C ILE A 48 14.10 2.87 10.23
N VAL A 49 13.01 2.34 10.73
CA VAL A 49 12.09 1.49 9.96
C VAL A 49 10.80 2.25 9.68
N THR A 50 10.28 2.08 8.48
CA THR A 50 8.95 2.56 8.09
C THR A 50 8.04 1.35 7.96
N VAL A 51 6.97 1.33 8.71
CA VAL A 51 6.03 0.21 8.81
C VAL A 51 4.63 0.72 8.51
N LEU A 52 3.94 0.10 7.58
CA LEU A 52 2.51 0.32 7.40
C LEU A 52 1.77 -0.58 8.39
N THR A 53 1.03 0.02 9.31
CA THR A 53 0.32 -0.70 10.36
C THR A 53 -1.17 -0.74 10.08
N ARG A 54 -1.83 -1.69 10.73
CA ARG A 54 -3.25 -1.95 10.54
C ARG A 54 -4.15 -0.84 11.10
N SER A 55 -3.74 -0.25 12.23
CA SER A 55 -4.59 0.67 13.00
C SER A 55 -3.97 2.03 13.26
N HIS A 56 -2.64 2.18 13.10
CA HIS A 56 -1.91 3.43 13.35
C HIS A 56 -1.36 4.06 12.05
N GLY A 57 -1.71 3.51 10.87
CA GLY A 57 -1.24 4.03 9.59
C GLY A 57 0.27 3.83 9.38
N LEU A 58 0.92 4.82 8.79
CA LEU A 58 2.35 4.78 8.50
C LEU A 58 3.18 5.18 9.71
N VAL A 59 3.86 4.22 10.33
CA VAL A 59 4.70 4.42 11.51
C VAL A 59 6.16 4.51 11.10
N ARG A 60 6.88 5.50 11.63
CA ARG A 60 8.34 5.62 11.51
C ARG A 60 8.97 5.47 12.89
N ALA A 61 9.77 4.41 13.07
CA ALA A 61 10.31 4.08 14.37
C ALA A 61 11.81 3.76 14.32
N VAL A 62 12.52 4.04 15.41
CA VAL A 62 13.93 3.68 15.60
C VAL A 62 14.03 2.29 16.22
N ALA A 63 14.65 1.36 15.51
CA ALA A 63 15.03 0.05 16.02
C ALA A 63 16.48 0.11 16.57
N LYS A 64 16.61 0.32 17.88
CA LYS A 64 17.93 0.45 18.54
C LYS A 64 18.68 -0.87 18.57
N GLY A 65 19.94 -0.85 18.14
CA GLY A 65 20.84 -2.00 18.15
C GLY A 65 20.46 -3.10 17.15
N VAL A 66 19.56 -2.84 16.19
CA VAL A 66 19.08 -3.86 15.23
C VAL A 66 20.20 -4.43 14.36
N ARG A 67 21.25 -3.66 14.10
CA ARG A 67 22.40 -4.06 13.27
C ARG A 67 23.51 -4.78 14.04
N ARG A 68 23.38 -4.94 15.36
CA ARG A 68 24.33 -5.69 16.16
C ARG A 68 24.18 -7.19 15.92
N THR A 69 25.27 -7.95 15.93
CA THR A 69 25.27 -9.41 15.71
C THR A 69 24.33 -10.17 16.67
N LYS A 70 24.22 -9.69 17.91
CA LYS A 70 23.30 -10.25 18.93
C LYS A 70 22.03 -9.39 19.08
N SER A 71 21.49 -8.88 17.96
CA SER A 71 20.28 -8.08 18.02
C SER A 71 19.07 -8.93 18.45
N ARG A 72 18.28 -8.40 19.38
CA ARG A 72 16.99 -8.99 19.77
C ARG A 72 15.94 -8.96 18.69
N PHE A 73 16.08 -8.07 17.69
CA PHE A 73 15.14 -7.97 16.57
C PHE A 73 15.52 -8.89 15.41
N GLY A 74 16.84 -9.17 15.23
CA GLY A 74 17.34 -10.00 14.13
C GLY A 74 16.89 -9.44 12.76
N SER A 75 16.50 -10.36 11.88
CA SER A 75 16.00 -10.04 10.53
C SER A 75 14.49 -9.70 10.47
N ARG A 76 13.80 -9.62 11.62
CA ARG A 76 12.34 -9.41 11.66
C ARG A 76 11.91 -8.03 11.14
N LEU A 77 12.84 -7.07 11.09
CA LEU A 77 12.61 -5.70 10.61
C LEU A 77 13.23 -5.44 9.23
N GLU A 78 13.49 -6.49 8.45
CA GLU A 78 13.81 -6.34 7.03
C GLU A 78 12.53 -6.04 6.22
N PRO A 79 12.66 -5.39 5.04
CA PRO A 79 11.50 -5.12 4.18
C PRO A 79 10.67 -6.38 3.90
N PHE A 80 9.37 -6.20 3.74
CA PHE A 80 8.37 -7.24 3.48
C PHE A 80 8.15 -8.26 4.61
N MET A 81 8.68 -8.02 5.81
CA MET A 81 8.31 -8.82 6.98
C MET A 81 6.98 -8.33 7.55
N LEU A 82 6.03 -9.24 7.72
CA LEU A 82 4.80 -8.99 8.47
C LEU A 82 5.07 -9.29 9.94
N VAL A 83 4.87 -8.31 10.79
CA VAL A 83 5.25 -8.36 12.20
C VAL A 83 4.13 -7.84 13.10
N ASP A 84 4.11 -8.33 14.32
CA ASP A 84 3.45 -7.69 15.45
C ASP A 84 4.51 -6.84 16.15
N ILE A 85 4.33 -5.52 16.09
CA ILE A 85 5.30 -4.53 16.56
C ILE A 85 4.75 -3.75 17.75
N GLN A 86 5.56 -3.63 18.80
CA GLN A 86 5.29 -2.72 19.90
C GLN A 86 6.22 -1.53 19.84
N CYS A 87 5.64 -0.35 19.85
CA CYS A 87 6.36 0.91 19.81
C CYS A 87 6.06 1.76 21.03
N HIS A 88 7.05 2.56 21.40
CA HIS A 88 6.95 3.64 22.35
C HIS A 88 6.86 4.94 21.58
N VAL A 89 5.82 5.75 21.86
CA VAL A 89 5.62 7.02 21.17
C VAL A 89 6.76 7.98 21.48
N GLY A 90 7.45 8.44 20.44
CA GLY A 90 8.52 9.43 20.53
C GLY A 90 8.07 10.80 20.03
N ARG A 91 8.91 11.81 20.20
CA ARG A 91 8.59 13.19 19.74
C ARG A 91 8.50 13.30 18.21
N ASN A 92 9.45 12.68 17.48
CA ASN A 92 9.53 12.74 16.01
C ASN A 92 9.53 11.34 15.38
N LEU A 93 10.10 10.37 16.07
CA LEU A 93 10.17 8.97 15.67
C LEU A 93 9.84 8.12 16.89
N ASP A 94 9.05 7.11 16.69
CA ASP A 94 8.76 6.13 17.72
C ASP A 94 9.98 5.24 18.01
N ILE A 95 9.94 4.48 19.06
CA ILE A 95 11.02 3.55 19.44
C ILE A 95 10.45 2.15 19.47
N VAL A 96 11.00 1.25 18.65
CA VAL A 96 10.62 -0.16 18.65
C VAL A 96 11.09 -0.79 19.96
N THR A 97 10.13 -1.36 20.70
CA THR A 97 10.39 -2.04 21.99
C THR A 97 10.35 -3.55 21.85
N GLN A 98 9.37 -4.11 21.11
CA GLN A 98 9.23 -5.53 20.85
C GLN A 98 8.82 -5.77 19.40
N VAL A 99 9.20 -6.94 18.86
CA VAL A 99 8.82 -7.39 17.51
C VAL A 99 8.65 -8.91 17.54
N GLU A 100 7.49 -9.37 17.11
CA GLU A 100 7.21 -10.77 16.86
C GLU A 100 6.95 -10.96 15.36
N LEU A 101 7.52 -12.01 14.78
CA LEU A 101 7.34 -12.30 13.36
C LEU A 101 6.00 -13.03 13.17
N ILE A 102 5.16 -12.50 12.28
CA ILE A 102 3.92 -13.14 11.84
C ILE A 102 4.20 -13.94 10.56
N GLU A 103 4.65 -13.29 9.48
CA GLU A 103 4.98 -13.96 8.22
C GLU A 103 6.28 -13.42 7.62
N PRO A 104 7.23 -14.29 7.20
CA PRO A 104 8.51 -13.89 6.64
C PRO A 104 8.46 -13.77 5.10
N PHE A 105 7.64 -12.89 4.53
CA PHE A 105 7.50 -12.77 3.07
C PHE A 105 8.82 -12.50 2.34
N ALA A 106 9.75 -11.76 2.96
CA ALA A 106 11.06 -11.47 2.38
C ALA A 106 11.84 -12.73 1.95
N ARG A 107 11.59 -13.88 2.59
CA ARG A 107 12.29 -15.13 2.26
C ARG A 107 11.84 -15.73 0.92
N GLY A 108 10.53 -15.65 0.62
CA GLY A 108 10.00 -16.15 -0.65
C GLY A 108 10.25 -15.18 -1.81
N ILE A 109 10.18 -13.88 -1.53
CA ILE A 109 10.35 -12.82 -2.54
C ILE A 109 11.83 -12.62 -2.89
N GLY A 110 12.76 -12.76 -1.94
CA GLY A 110 14.16 -12.38 -2.12
C GLY A 110 14.97 -13.26 -3.08
N ALA A 111 14.45 -14.40 -3.49
CA ALA A 111 15.10 -15.31 -4.45
C ALA A 111 14.76 -14.96 -5.91
N ASP A 112 13.71 -14.19 -6.15
CA ASP A 112 13.20 -13.79 -7.45
C ASP A 112 13.31 -12.26 -7.60
N PHE A 113 14.07 -11.80 -8.60
CA PHE A 113 14.29 -10.37 -8.86
C PHE A 113 12.99 -9.65 -9.24
N ASP A 114 12.14 -10.28 -10.06
CA ASP A 114 10.89 -9.67 -10.53
C ASP A 114 9.89 -9.56 -9.38
N ALA A 115 9.76 -10.59 -8.54
CA ALA A 115 8.94 -10.54 -7.34
C ALA A 115 9.44 -9.50 -6.34
N TYR A 116 10.77 -9.38 -6.15
CA TYR A 116 11.35 -8.37 -5.27
C TYR A 116 11.10 -6.94 -5.80
N SER A 117 11.25 -6.75 -7.11
CA SER A 117 11.01 -5.46 -7.77
C SER A 117 9.53 -5.07 -7.67
N ALA A 118 8.62 -5.99 -7.94
CA ALA A 118 7.17 -5.78 -7.79
C ALA A 118 6.80 -5.41 -6.35
N ALA A 119 7.27 -6.18 -5.36
CA ALA A 119 7.04 -5.88 -3.94
C ALA A 119 7.58 -4.52 -3.52
N SER A 120 8.74 -4.10 -4.09
CA SER A 120 9.34 -2.79 -3.81
C SER A 120 8.46 -1.65 -4.32
N VAL A 121 7.92 -1.77 -5.54
CA VAL A 121 6.97 -0.79 -6.11
C VAL A 121 5.68 -0.76 -5.29
N MET A 122 5.13 -1.92 -4.90
CA MET A 122 3.95 -2.01 -4.05
C MET A 122 4.16 -1.28 -2.71
N ALA A 123 5.30 -1.51 -2.05
CA ALA A 123 5.63 -0.86 -0.78
C ALA A 123 5.82 0.65 -0.92
N GLU A 124 6.45 1.12 -2.01
CA GLU A 124 6.63 2.54 -2.29
C GLU A 124 5.29 3.22 -2.59
N THR A 125 4.43 2.58 -3.37
CA THR A 125 3.07 3.05 -3.66
C THR A 125 2.23 3.13 -2.39
N ALA A 126 2.20 2.07 -1.57
CA ALA A 126 1.50 2.07 -0.29
C ALA A 126 1.96 3.22 0.61
N ARG A 127 3.27 3.44 0.70
CA ARG A 127 3.82 4.56 1.46
C ARG A 127 3.34 5.91 0.92
N SER A 128 3.40 6.11 -0.39
CA SER A 128 3.01 7.40 -1.01
C SER A 128 1.53 7.70 -0.82
N ILE A 129 0.64 6.71 -0.93
CA ILE A 129 -0.79 6.85 -0.69
C ILE A 129 -1.06 7.17 0.78
N THR A 130 -0.44 6.43 1.71
CA THR A 130 -0.72 6.55 3.14
C THR A 130 -0.01 7.72 3.82
N GLU A 131 0.98 8.36 3.20
CA GLU A 131 1.51 9.66 3.66
C GLU A 131 0.45 10.76 3.58
N ALA A 132 -0.49 10.67 2.65
CA ALA A 132 -1.59 11.63 2.49
C ALA A 132 -2.80 11.32 3.37
N GLU A 133 -3.02 10.04 3.71
CA GLU A 133 -4.13 9.56 4.53
C GLU A 133 -3.61 8.87 5.81
N PRO A 134 -3.88 9.40 7.00
CA PRO A 134 -3.20 8.97 8.23
C PRO A 134 -3.46 7.52 8.65
N VAL A 135 -4.64 6.94 8.36
CA VAL A 135 -4.96 5.54 8.69
C VAL A 135 -5.85 4.93 7.61
N SER A 136 -5.35 3.92 6.91
CA SER A 136 -6.13 3.18 5.92
C SER A 136 -5.97 1.67 6.09
N ARG A 137 -6.87 1.06 6.87
CA ARG A 137 -6.93 -0.39 7.04
C ARG A 137 -7.11 -1.13 5.70
N PRO A 138 -7.93 -0.65 4.73
CA PRO A 138 -8.02 -1.28 3.41
C PRO A 138 -6.69 -1.32 2.68
N GLN A 139 -5.88 -0.25 2.70
CA GLN A 139 -4.55 -0.22 2.08
C GLN A 139 -3.60 -1.22 2.73
N PHE A 140 -3.61 -1.32 4.07
CA PHE A 140 -2.82 -2.31 4.79
C PHE A 140 -3.18 -3.75 4.35
N LEU A 141 -4.47 -4.09 4.37
CA LEU A 141 -4.93 -5.44 4.01
C LEU A 141 -4.63 -5.78 2.55
N LEU A 142 -4.78 -4.81 1.65
CA LEU A 142 -4.49 -4.98 0.23
C LEU A 142 -2.99 -5.26 0.01
N LEU A 143 -2.11 -4.46 0.63
CA LEU A 143 -0.66 -4.66 0.51
C LEU A 143 -0.24 -6.03 1.07
N VAL A 144 -0.71 -6.40 2.27
CA VAL A 144 -0.39 -7.69 2.87
C VAL A 144 -0.85 -8.85 2.00
N SER A 145 -2.05 -8.75 1.40
CA SER A 145 -2.57 -9.77 0.50
C SER A 145 -1.74 -9.89 -0.79
N ALA A 146 -1.39 -8.76 -1.41
CA ALA A 146 -0.59 -8.74 -2.64
C ALA A 146 0.83 -9.30 -2.41
N VAL A 147 1.49 -8.89 -1.34
CA VAL A 147 2.84 -9.38 -0.98
C VAL A 147 2.81 -10.87 -0.63
N ARG A 148 1.74 -11.35 0.01
CA ARG A 148 1.54 -12.77 0.29
C ARG A 148 1.37 -13.60 -0.98
N SER A 149 0.58 -13.10 -1.95
CA SER A 149 0.39 -13.74 -3.24
C SER A 149 1.70 -13.83 -4.03
N LEU A 150 2.47 -12.73 -4.07
CA LEU A 150 3.83 -12.73 -4.65
C LEU A 150 4.76 -13.76 -3.98
N CYS A 151 4.77 -13.82 -2.64
CA CYS A 151 5.60 -14.76 -1.89
C CYS A 151 5.28 -16.22 -2.20
N LYS A 152 4.02 -16.51 -2.53
CA LYS A 152 3.56 -17.86 -2.91
C LYS A 152 3.70 -18.16 -4.40
N GLY A 153 3.99 -17.14 -5.23
CA GLY A 153 4.03 -17.29 -6.68
C GLY A 153 2.67 -17.66 -7.27
N GLU A 154 1.58 -17.12 -6.70
CA GLU A 154 0.21 -17.44 -7.16
C GLU A 154 -0.05 -16.91 -8.57
N HIS A 155 0.56 -15.78 -8.93
CA HIS A 155 0.43 -15.11 -10.23
C HIS A 155 1.77 -14.53 -10.68
N PRO A 156 1.97 -14.27 -11.98
CA PRO A 156 3.16 -13.58 -12.49
C PRO A 156 3.40 -12.25 -11.75
N PRO A 157 4.64 -11.93 -11.35
CA PRO A 157 4.95 -10.73 -10.56
C PRO A 157 4.47 -9.43 -11.20
N ARG A 158 4.55 -9.31 -12.54
CA ARG A 158 4.09 -8.13 -13.27
C ARG A 158 2.59 -7.94 -13.15
N LEU A 159 1.80 -8.98 -13.41
CA LEU A 159 0.35 -8.92 -13.30
C LEU A 159 -0.11 -8.65 -11.86
N SER A 160 0.58 -9.27 -10.89
CA SER A 160 0.35 -9.01 -9.46
C SER A 160 0.56 -7.55 -9.09
N LEU A 161 1.61 -6.91 -9.65
CA LEU A 161 1.89 -5.49 -9.46
C LEU A 161 0.80 -4.61 -10.08
N ASP A 162 0.45 -4.85 -11.35
CA ASP A 162 -0.55 -4.06 -12.06
C ASP A 162 -1.92 -4.14 -11.38
N ALA A 163 -2.34 -5.34 -10.98
CA ALA A 163 -3.55 -5.55 -10.18
C ALA A 163 -3.50 -4.81 -8.82
N TYR A 164 -2.35 -4.83 -8.15
CA TYR A 164 -2.17 -4.10 -6.90
C TYR A 164 -2.29 -2.59 -7.11
N LEU A 165 -1.60 -2.02 -8.11
CA LEU A 165 -1.65 -0.60 -8.41
C LEU A 165 -3.07 -0.13 -8.70
N LEU A 166 -3.80 -0.84 -9.58
CA LEU A 166 -5.20 -0.54 -9.91
C LEU A 166 -6.08 -0.51 -8.66
N ARG A 167 -5.95 -1.51 -7.80
CA ARG A 167 -6.78 -1.63 -6.59
C ARG A 167 -6.37 -0.65 -5.49
N ALA A 168 -5.06 -0.43 -5.29
CA ALA A 168 -4.57 0.50 -4.27
C ALA A 168 -4.99 1.94 -4.58
N MET A 169 -4.90 2.34 -5.85
CA MET A 169 -5.36 3.63 -6.32
C MET A 169 -6.89 3.76 -6.23
N SER A 170 -7.63 2.67 -6.54
CA SER A 170 -9.10 2.67 -6.39
C SER A 170 -9.53 2.83 -4.93
N VAL A 171 -8.85 2.17 -4.00
CA VAL A 171 -9.07 2.33 -2.54
C VAL A 171 -8.76 3.75 -2.09
N ALA A 172 -7.79 4.41 -2.72
CA ALA A 172 -7.45 5.82 -2.46
C ALA A 172 -8.42 6.83 -3.12
N GLY A 173 -9.48 6.35 -3.79
CA GLY A 173 -10.49 7.20 -4.43
C GLY A 173 -10.19 7.57 -5.89
N TRP A 174 -9.14 7.01 -6.48
CA TRP A 174 -8.76 7.23 -7.89
C TRP A 174 -9.05 5.97 -8.74
N ALA A 175 -10.27 5.43 -8.67
CA ALA A 175 -10.65 4.28 -9.49
C ALA A 175 -10.64 4.65 -10.98
N PRO A 176 -9.95 3.89 -11.86
CA PRO A 176 -9.97 4.18 -13.29
C PRO A 176 -11.31 3.77 -13.91
N SER A 177 -11.84 4.58 -14.82
CA SER A 177 -12.94 4.17 -15.68
C SER A 177 -12.37 3.37 -16.84
N LEU A 178 -12.67 2.08 -16.91
CA LEU A 178 -12.13 1.19 -17.96
C LEU A 178 -13.20 0.82 -19.01
N LEU A 179 -14.47 0.84 -18.64
CA LEU A 179 -15.57 0.46 -19.51
C LEU A 179 -16.24 1.67 -20.14
N ASP A 180 -16.59 2.67 -19.33
CA ASP A 180 -17.28 3.88 -19.77
C ASP A 180 -16.30 5.04 -19.98
N CYS A 181 -16.70 6.05 -20.74
CA CYS A 181 -15.88 7.24 -20.94
C CYS A 181 -15.70 8.02 -19.63
N ALA A 182 -14.46 8.19 -19.17
CA ALA A 182 -14.13 8.89 -17.92
C ALA A 182 -14.61 10.37 -17.91
N GLN A 183 -14.79 10.98 -19.09
CA GLN A 183 -15.22 12.39 -19.21
C GLN A 183 -16.74 12.56 -19.25
N CYS A 184 -17.45 11.79 -20.08
CA CYS A 184 -18.88 12.00 -20.34
C CYS A 184 -19.77 10.82 -19.95
N GLY A 185 -19.21 9.71 -19.46
CA GLY A 185 -19.96 8.52 -19.08
C GLY A 185 -20.57 7.72 -20.25
N ALA A 186 -20.20 8.04 -21.51
CA ALA A 186 -20.69 7.26 -22.64
C ALA A 186 -20.25 5.79 -22.53
N PRO A 187 -21.16 4.81 -22.75
CA PRO A 187 -20.79 3.42 -22.66
C PRO A 187 -19.79 3.02 -23.74
N GLY A 188 -18.85 2.11 -23.38
CA GLY A 188 -17.83 1.58 -24.27
C GLY A 188 -18.35 0.53 -25.25
N PRO A 189 -17.43 -0.18 -25.93
CA PRO A 189 -15.99 -0.14 -25.73
C PRO A 189 -15.29 1.11 -26.27
N HIS A 190 -14.22 1.56 -25.59
CA HIS A 190 -13.39 2.68 -26.00
C HIS A 190 -11.97 2.21 -26.31
N ARG A 191 -11.27 2.94 -27.22
CA ARG A 191 -9.91 2.59 -27.68
C ARG A 191 -8.85 3.60 -27.26
N ALA A 192 -9.21 4.60 -26.47
CA ALA A 192 -8.26 5.58 -25.99
C ALA A 192 -8.28 5.63 -24.47
N PHE A 193 -7.12 5.87 -23.89
CA PHE A 193 -6.94 6.03 -22.45
C PHE A 193 -6.24 7.34 -22.14
N SER A 194 -6.71 8.05 -21.12
CA SER A 194 -6.10 9.28 -20.63
C SER A 194 -5.89 9.19 -19.13
N ALA A 195 -4.63 9.13 -18.70
CA ALA A 195 -4.25 9.16 -17.29
C ALA A 195 -4.81 10.42 -16.59
N ALA A 196 -4.74 11.56 -17.26
CA ALA A 196 -5.23 12.85 -16.75
C ALA A 196 -6.76 12.90 -16.56
N LEU A 197 -7.52 12.17 -17.36
CA LEU A 197 -8.99 12.07 -17.24
C LEU A 197 -9.43 10.87 -16.40
N GLY A 198 -8.48 10.04 -15.97
CA GLY A 198 -8.74 8.91 -15.08
C GLY A 198 -9.30 7.66 -15.76
N GLY A 199 -8.97 7.44 -17.06
CA GLY A 199 -9.40 6.20 -17.68
C GLY A 199 -9.66 6.24 -19.19
N ALA A 200 -10.52 5.32 -19.64
CA ALA A 200 -10.97 5.20 -21.02
C ALA A 200 -11.73 6.47 -21.48
N VAL A 201 -11.56 6.87 -22.72
CA VAL A 201 -12.21 8.05 -23.28
C VAL A 201 -12.77 7.76 -24.68
N CYS A 202 -13.98 8.27 -24.95
CA CYS A 202 -14.60 8.17 -26.27
C CYS A 202 -13.91 9.06 -27.29
N SER A 203 -14.19 8.85 -28.57
CA SER A 203 -13.62 9.64 -29.68
C SER A 203 -13.86 11.14 -29.58
N SER A 204 -15.00 11.54 -29.02
CA SER A 204 -15.37 12.95 -28.86
C SER A 204 -14.68 13.64 -27.68
N CYS A 205 -14.34 12.89 -26.61
CA CYS A 205 -13.71 13.42 -25.42
C CYS A 205 -12.18 13.22 -25.42
N ARG A 206 -11.63 12.48 -26.36
CA ARG A 206 -10.21 12.15 -26.44
C ARG A 206 -9.33 13.39 -26.55
N PRO A 207 -8.49 13.68 -25.56
CA PRO A 207 -7.53 14.77 -25.65
C PRO A 207 -6.38 14.43 -26.60
N SER A 208 -5.65 15.45 -27.06
CA SER A 208 -4.37 15.25 -27.74
C SER A 208 -3.37 14.58 -26.78
N GLY A 209 -2.70 13.52 -27.24
CA GLY A 209 -1.76 12.77 -26.41
C GLY A 209 -2.39 11.65 -25.55
N ALA A 210 -3.70 11.38 -25.71
CA ALA A 210 -4.28 10.16 -25.12
C ALA A 210 -3.61 8.92 -25.72
N ALA A 211 -3.32 7.93 -24.88
CA ALA A 211 -2.79 6.64 -25.33
C ALA A 211 -3.84 5.90 -26.19
N LEU A 212 -3.37 5.18 -27.18
CA LEU A 212 -4.17 4.31 -28.04
C LEU A 212 -3.62 2.88 -27.89
N PRO A 213 -3.94 2.19 -26.81
CA PRO A 213 -3.50 0.80 -26.62
C PRO A 213 -4.15 -0.12 -27.67
N ASP A 214 -3.66 -1.34 -27.73
CA ASP A 214 -4.31 -2.37 -28.53
C ASP A 214 -5.70 -2.72 -28.00
N THR A 215 -6.46 -3.51 -28.74
CA THR A 215 -7.92 -3.56 -28.62
C THR A 215 -8.39 -4.05 -27.26
N ASP A 216 -7.69 -5.02 -26.68
CA ASP A 216 -8.15 -5.76 -25.51
C ASP A 216 -7.37 -5.39 -24.21
N ALA A 217 -6.41 -4.43 -24.33
CA ALA A 217 -5.64 -3.99 -23.15
C ALA A 217 -6.50 -3.38 -22.03
N LEU A 218 -7.60 -2.68 -22.36
CA LEU A 218 -8.52 -2.15 -21.35
C LEU A 218 -9.34 -3.26 -20.69
N ASP A 219 -9.73 -4.30 -21.43
CA ASP A 219 -10.42 -5.47 -20.89
C ASP A 219 -9.50 -6.27 -19.98
N HIS A 220 -8.21 -6.40 -20.35
CA HIS A 220 -7.18 -6.96 -19.49
C HIS A 220 -7.06 -6.20 -18.16
N LEU A 221 -7.03 -4.86 -18.19
CA LEU A 221 -7.00 -4.05 -16.97
C LEU A 221 -8.27 -4.21 -16.12
N ALA A 222 -9.43 -4.33 -16.76
CA ALA A 222 -10.69 -4.59 -16.06
C ALA A 222 -10.67 -5.95 -15.35
N ALA A 223 -10.14 -7.00 -15.98
CA ALA A 223 -9.94 -8.32 -15.39
C ALA A 223 -8.98 -8.25 -14.17
N LEU A 224 -7.85 -7.55 -14.29
CA LEU A 224 -6.93 -7.33 -13.17
C LEU A 224 -7.59 -6.58 -12.01
N LEU A 225 -8.36 -5.53 -12.29
CA LEU A 225 -9.04 -4.74 -11.27
C LEU A 225 -10.07 -5.56 -10.49
N THR A 226 -10.86 -6.36 -11.19
CA THR A 226 -11.92 -7.19 -10.61
C THR A 226 -11.40 -8.48 -9.96
N GLY A 227 -10.22 -8.95 -10.35
CA GLY A 227 -9.61 -10.19 -9.86
C GLY A 227 -9.99 -11.42 -10.69
N ASP A 228 -10.40 -11.20 -11.90
CA ASP A 228 -10.57 -12.26 -12.89
C ASP A 228 -9.20 -12.66 -13.45
N TRP A 229 -8.50 -13.48 -12.66
CA TRP A 229 -7.15 -13.93 -12.99
C TRP A 229 -7.12 -14.85 -14.20
N GLU A 230 -8.17 -15.63 -14.44
CA GLU A 230 -8.27 -16.50 -15.61
C GLU A 230 -8.22 -15.67 -16.90
N SER A 231 -9.05 -14.64 -17.00
CA SER A 231 -9.05 -13.71 -18.12
C SER A 231 -7.74 -12.90 -18.21
N ALA A 232 -7.21 -12.42 -17.08
CA ALA A 232 -6.00 -11.60 -17.07
C ALA A 232 -4.75 -12.38 -17.51
N GLU A 233 -4.56 -13.61 -17.06
CA GLU A 233 -3.43 -14.47 -17.45
C GLU A 233 -3.60 -15.02 -18.87
N GLY A 234 -4.85 -15.18 -19.32
CA GLY A 234 -5.18 -15.62 -20.68
C GLY A 234 -5.07 -14.53 -21.76
N SER A 235 -4.90 -13.26 -21.37
CA SER A 235 -4.74 -12.15 -22.31
C SER A 235 -3.46 -12.27 -23.13
N ASP A 236 -3.45 -11.72 -24.36
CA ASP A 236 -2.28 -11.67 -25.20
C ASP A 236 -1.14 -10.89 -24.52
N LEU A 237 0.10 -11.30 -24.78
CA LEU A 237 1.29 -10.63 -24.21
C LEU A 237 1.36 -9.15 -24.58
N HIS A 238 0.88 -8.77 -25.76
CA HIS A 238 0.87 -7.37 -26.20
C HIS A 238 -0.10 -6.55 -25.37
N ASP A 239 -1.30 -7.06 -25.11
CA ASP A 239 -2.30 -6.42 -24.25
C ASP A 239 -1.81 -6.27 -22.80
N GLN A 240 -1.11 -7.30 -22.28
CA GLN A 240 -0.47 -7.23 -20.98
C GLN A 240 0.60 -6.13 -20.90
N ILE A 241 1.44 -5.99 -21.94
CA ILE A 241 2.48 -4.96 -22.01
C ILE A 241 1.87 -3.57 -22.09
N ASP A 242 0.89 -3.38 -22.96
CA ASP A 242 0.20 -2.09 -23.12
C ASP A 242 -0.59 -1.73 -21.87
N GLY A 243 -1.31 -2.68 -21.28
CA GLY A 243 -1.98 -2.51 -20.00
C GLY A 243 -1.04 -2.06 -18.89
N SER A 244 0.12 -2.70 -18.75
CA SER A 244 1.14 -2.32 -17.77
C SER A 244 1.66 -0.90 -17.95
N LYS A 245 1.87 -0.44 -19.19
CA LYS A 245 2.26 0.96 -19.46
C LYS A 245 1.17 1.92 -19.02
N LEU A 246 -0.10 1.63 -19.36
CA LEU A 246 -1.22 2.48 -18.97
C LEU A 246 -1.36 2.60 -17.45
N VAL A 247 -1.21 1.50 -16.72
CA VAL A 247 -1.25 1.49 -15.25
C VAL A 247 -0.09 2.30 -14.67
N SER A 248 1.12 2.14 -15.21
CA SER A 248 2.31 2.86 -14.79
C SER A 248 2.16 4.37 -14.96
N ASP A 249 1.74 4.81 -16.16
CA ASP A 249 1.52 6.22 -16.50
C ASP A 249 0.42 6.83 -15.61
N TRP A 250 -0.66 6.09 -15.42
CA TRP A 250 -1.79 6.53 -14.62
C TRP A 250 -1.45 6.62 -13.12
N ALA A 251 -0.75 5.62 -12.57
CA ALA A 251 -0.29 5.66 -11.19
C ALA A 251 0.70 6.79 -10.96
N SER A 252 1.64 7.01 -11.89
CA SER A 252 2.61 8.12 -11.83
C SER A 252 1.93 9.48 -11.85
N TRP A 253 0.91 9.66 -12.69
CA TRP A 253 0.13 10.90 -12.77
C TRP A 253 -0.54 11.25 -11.44
N HIS A 254 -1.19 10.28 -10.80
CA HIS A 254 -1.94 10.53 -9.56
C HIS A 254 -1.05 10.69 -8.34
N LEU A 255 0.08 10.00 -8.30
CA LEU A 255 0.99 10.08 -7.14
C LEU A 255 1.89 11.33 -7.15
N GLU A 256 1.84 12.15 -8.23
CA GLU A 256 2.65 13.38 -8.39
C GLU A 256 4.15 13.18 -8.11
N ARG A 257 4.60 11.94 -8.10
CA ARG A 257 5.98 11.54 -7.81
C ARG A 257 6.40 10.42 -8.75
N ASN A 258 7.60 10.51 -9.30
CA ASN A 258 8.25 9.36 -9.93
C ASN A 258 8.51 8.30 -8.87
N ILE A 259 7.74 7.22 -8.88
CA ILE A 259 8.04 6.05 -8.06
C ILE A 259 9.34 5.46 -8.59
N ARG A 260 10.44 5.65 -7.83
CA ARG A 260 11.80 5.31 -8.28
C ARG A 260 11.96 3.87 -8.74
N SER A 261 11.24 2.95 -8.10
CA SER A 261 11.27 1.52 -8.40
C SER A 261 10.52 1.15 -9.69
N LEU A 262 9.55 1.94 -10.18
CA LEU A 262 8.92 1.72 -11.49
C LEU A 262 9.92 1.82 -12.64
N SER A 263 10.85 2.78 -12.56
CA SER A 263 11.87 2.96 -13.60
C SER A 263 12.85 1.78 -13.75
N VAL A 264 12.93 0.90 -12.77
CA VAL A 264 13.75 -0.32 -12.83
C VAL A 264 13.04 -1.43 -13.62
N LEU A 265 11.72 -1.55 -13.45
CA LEU A 265 10.90 -2.57 -14.15
C LEU A 265 10.72 -2.28 -15.66
N GLU A 266 10.75 -1.00 -16.05
CA GLU A 266 10.64 -0.61 -17.45
C GLU A 266 11.90 -0.92 -18.29
N ARG A 267 13.02 -1.27 -17.66
CA ARG A 267 14.32 -1.57 -18.31
C ARG A 267 14.61 -3.06 -18.46
N THR A 268 13.75 -3.93 -17.94
CA THR A 268 13.84 -5.40 -18.09
C THR A 268 12.81 -5.91 -19.08
#